data_26a9ebacf5af722e4d1951ceb069e09f
#
_entry.id   26a9ebacf5af722e4d1951ceb069e09f
#
_cell.length_a   1.000
_cell.length_b   1.000
_cell.length_c   1.000
_cell.angle_alpha   90.00
_cell.angle_beta   90.00
_cell.angle_gamma   90.00
#
_symmetry.space_group_name_H-M   'P 1'
#
loop_
_entity.id
_entity.type
_entity.pdbx_description
1 polymer ?
#
loop_
_entity_poly.entity_id
_entity_poly.type
_entity_poly.pdbx_seq_one_letter_code
_entity_poly.pdbx_strand_id
1 'polypeptide(L)'
;QGLKYMGTSFISRITDQVKGYSLGIKYSAADLAYYYRGEGMPNLLCNNIDETIQSVLFPSLAKIQDDKNAVRNALSRAIRISTFVLMPMLFGLAAISDKLVVLVYTEKWIPCIPFMQVLCFCLAVGIMCNVNLQALKAIGKIGLILKLEFVKKPVMLLVILGTMMISPIAIAWGMLFFNIFVYFVNSYPNKKSIGYSYRQQLVDVGPNFLMALFMAFVVYLVGKWDINIYVLLVVQILLGIILYGTMAILTKNES
;
A
#
# COMPACT_ATOMS: atom_id res chain seq x y z
N GLN A 1 -16.96 -22.25 7.94
CA GLN A 1 -16.23 -21.00 7.72
C GLN A 1 -15.07 -21.19 6.74
N GLY A 2 -14.35 -22.33 6.75
CA GLY A 2 -13.23 -22.64 5.86
C GLY A 2 -13.56 -22.58 4.36
N LEU A 3 -14.70 -23.16 3.93
CA LEU A 3 -15.14 -23.10 2.53
C LEU A 3 -15.38 -21.66 2.02
N LYS A 4 -15.90 -20.78 2.87
CA LYS A 4 -16.08 -19.35 2.50
C LYS A 4 -14.73 -18.64 2.37
N TYR A 5 -13.77 -18.97 3.20
CA TYR A 5 -12.41 -18.42 3.11
C TYR A 5 -11.66 -18.95 1.87
N MET A 6 -11.80 -20.24 1.55
CA MET A 6 -11.27 -20.80 0.30
C MET A 6 -11.85 -20.11 -0.94
N GLY A 7 -13.17 -19.86 -0.94
CA GLY A 7 -13.84 -19.14 -2.03
C GLY A 7 -13.29 -17.72 -2.22
N THR A 8 -13.07 -16.96 -1.15
CA THR A 8 -12.47 -15.62 -1.24
C THR A 8 -11.05 -15.66 -1.77
N SER A 9 -10.23 -16.59 -1.29
CA SER A 9 -8.84 -16.74 -1.73
C SER A 9 -8.73 -17.16 -3.20
N PHE A 10 -9.61 -18.04 -3.66
CA PHE A 10 -9.66 -18.49 -5.06
C PHE A 10 -10.06 -17.35 -6.00
N ILE A 11 -11.12 -16.61 -5.67
CA ILE A 11 -11.56 -15.45 -6.46
C ILE A 11 -10.45 -14.38 -6.51
N SER A 12 -9.76 -14.12 -5.39
CA SER A 12 -8.65 -13.17 -5.35
C SER A 12 -7.52 -13.60 -6.29
N ARG A 13 -7.06 -14.83 -6.22
CA ARG A 13 -5.97 -15.34 -7.08
C ARG A 13 -6.28 -15.26 -8.57
N ILE A 14 -7.50 -15.63 -8.97
CA ILE A 14 -7.92 -15.49 -10.38
C ILE A 14 -7.88 -14.03 -10.82
N THR A 15 -8.42 -13.14 -10.00
CA THR A 15 -8.52 -11.71 -10.37
C THR A 15 -7.14 -11.04 -10.40
N ASP A 16 -6.22 -11.44 -9.53
CA ASP A 16 -4.85 -10.91 -9.52
C ASP A 16 -4.09 -11.30 -10.80
N GLN A 17 -4.38 -12.46 -11.38
CA GLN A 17 -3.83 -12.89 -12.66
C GLN A 17 -4.39 -12.08 -13.86
N VAL A 18 -5.62 -11.58 -13.78
CA VAL A 18 -6.25 -10.81 -14.88
C VAL A 18 -5.42 -9.57 -15.22
N LYS A 19 -4.83 -8.90 -14.23
CA LYS A 19 -3.94 -7.76 -14.45
C LYS A 19 -2.76 -8.13 -15.35
N GLY A 20 -2.08 -9.23 -15.05
CA GLY A 20 -0.96 -9.72 -15.86
C GLY A 20 -1.40 -10.15 -17.27
N TYR A 21 -2.49 -10.88 -17.39
CA TYR A 21 -3.03 -11.26 -18.70
C TYR A 21 -3.43 -10.06 -19.54
N SER A 22 -4.05 -9.05 -18.94
CA SER A 22 -4.45 -7.82 -19.65
C SER A 22 -3.26 -7.08 -20.23
N LEU A 23 -2.17 -6.96 -19.47
CA LEU A 23 -0.91 -6.38 -19.92
C LEU A 23 -0.26 -7.22 -21.02
N GLY A 24 -0.20 -8.56 -20.85
CA GLY A 24 0.45 -9.45 -21.80
C GLY A 24 -0.31 -9.62 -23.13
N ILE A 25 -1.63 -9.48 -23.13
CA ILE A 25 -2.44 -9.61 -24.36
C ILE A 25 -2.39 -8.35 -25.22
N LYS A 26 -2.45 -7.17 -24.60
CA LYS A 26 -2.61 -5.90 -25.33
C LYS A 26 -1.29 -5.18 -25.58
N TYR A 27 -0.32 -5.35 -24.70
CA TYR A 27 0.96 -4.66 -24.72
C TYR A 27 2.12 -5.64 -24.94
N SER A 28 3.32 -5.12 -25.06
CA SER A 28 4.50 -5.95 -25.27
C SER A 28 4.91 -6.73 -24.02
N ALA A 29 5.66 -7.82 -24.22
CA ALA A 29 6.31 -8.53 -23.12
C ALA A 29 7.26 -7.63 -22.31
N ALA A 30 7.83 -6.61 -22.95
CA ALA A 30 8.68 -5.61 -22.30
C ALA A 30 7.86 -4.74 -21.33
N ASP A 31 6.68 -4.26 -21.73
CA ASP A 31 5.81 -3.44 -20.88
C ASP A 31 5.34 -4.23 -19.64
N LEU A 32 5.00 -5.50 -19.84
CA LEU A 32 4.68 -6.43 -18.76
C LEU A 32 5.86 -6.59 -17.79
N ALA A 33 7.08 -6.75 -18.33
CA ALA A 33 8.28 -6.88 -17.53
C ALA A 33 8.59 -5.57 -16.75
N TYR A 34 8.40 -4.39 -17.35
CA TYR A 34 8.58 -3.10 -16.68
C TYR A 34 7.57 -2.91 -15.54
N TYR A 35 6.30 -3.28 -15.75
CA TYR A 35 5.30 -3.23 -14.70
C TYR A 35 5.69 -4.10 -13.49
N TYR A 36 6.00 -5.38 -13.72
CA TYR A 36 6.36 -6.30 -12.63
C TYR A 36 7.70 -5.95 -11.97
N ARG A 37 8.65 -5.43 -12.72
CA ARG A 37 9.92 -4.97 -12.15
C ARG A 37 9.69 -3.74 -11.26
N GLY A 38 8.83 -2.81 -11.68
CA GLY A 38 8.43 -1.65 -10.88
C GLY A 38 7.66 -2.04 -9.62
N GLU A 39 6.87 -3.12 -9.66
CA GLU A 39 6.11 -3.64 -8.52
C GLU A 39 7.00 -4.40 -7.51
N GLY A 40 8.11 -4.97 -7.96
CA GLY A 40 8.92 -5.92 -7.18
C GLY A 40 9.48 -5.33 -5.87
N MET A 41 10.20 -4.21 -5.94
CA MET A 41 10.78 -3.59 -4.74
C MET A 41 9.74 -3.07 -3.74
N PRO A 42 8.69 -2.32 -4.16
CA PRO A 42 7.64 -1.92 -3.26
C PRO A 42 6.95 -3.10 -2.57
N ASN A 43 6.68 -4.19 -3.29
CA ASN A 43 6.07 -5.39 -2.72
C ASN A 43 6.97 -6.07 -1.69
N LEU A 44 8.29 -6.14 -1.91
CA LEU A 44 9.22 -6.70 -0.92
C LEU A 44 9.14 -5.96 0.42
N LEU A 45 9.06 -4.63 0.40
CA LEU A 45 8.91 -3.83 1.61
C LEU A 45 7.56 -4.07 2.29
N CYS A 46 6.48 -4.10 1.51
CA CYS A 46 5.13 -4.25 2.05
C CYS A 46 4.86 -5.65 2.60
N ASN A 47 5.21 -6.72 1.86
CA ASN A 47 4.86 -8.08 2.23
C ASN A 47 5.46 -8.49 3.57
N ASN A 48 6.75 -8.23 3.80
CA ASN A 48 7.41 -8.57 5.04
C ASN A 48 6.80 -7.89 6.26
N ILE A 49 6.42 -6.61 6.12
CA ILE A 49 5.83 -5.83 7.21
C ILE A 49 4.35 -6.18 7.40
N ASP A 50 3.61 -6.34 6.30
CA ASP A 50 2.19 -6.68 6.34
C ASP A 50 1.96 -8.07 6.98
N GLU A 51 2.76 -9.07 6.63
CA GLU A 51 2.73 -10.40 7.25
C GLU A 51 3.02 -10.33 8.75
N THR A 52 4.02 -9.55 9.15
CA THR A 52 4.36 -9.36 10.57
C THR A 52 3.20 -8.69 11.32
N ILE A 53 2.62 -7.64 10.78
CA ILE A 53 1.48 -6.94 11.38
C ILE A 53 0.28 -7.90 11.48
N GLN A 54 -0.03 -8.63 10.43
CA GLN A 54 -1.16 -9.56 10.42
C GLN A 54 -1.00 -10.69 11.44
N SER A 55 0.21 -11.24 11.58
CA SER A 55 0.49 -12.33 12.54
C SER A 55 0.29 -11.93 14.00
N VAL A 56 0.51 -10.66 14.35
CA VAL A 56 0.33 -10.12 15.69
C VAL A 56 -1.06 -9.52 15.90
N LEU A 57 -1.55 -8.79 14.91
CA LEU A 57 -2.79 -8.02 15.03
C LEU A 57 -4.02 -8.93 15.13
N PHE A 58 -4.12 -9.97 14.29
CA PHE A 58 -5.28 -10.85 14.28
C PHE A 58 -5.50 -11.57 15.61
N PRO A 59 -4.50 -12.27 16.21
CA PRO A 59 -4.67 -12.90 17.52
C PRO A 59 -4.97 -11.92 18.65
N SER A 60 -4.35 -10.73 18.59
CA SER A 60 -4.56 -9.67 19.59
C SER A 60 -6.00 -9.15 19.55
N LEU A 61 -6.54 -8.87 18.37
CA LEU A 61 -7.92 -8.42 18.18
C LEU A 61 -8.94 -9.53 18.54
N ALA A 62 -8.63 -10.78 18.24
CA ALA A 62 -9.51 -11.92 18.58
C ALA A 62 -9.71 -12.10 20.07
N LYS A 63 -8.68 -11.80 20.89
CA LYS A 63 -8.78 -11.86 22.36
C LYS A 63 -9.71 -10.81 22.97
N ILE A 64 -9.91 -9.69 22.30
CA ILE A 64 -10.70 -8.54 22.79
C ILE A 64 -11.94 -8.30 21.92
N GLN A 65 -12.36 -9.28 21.11
CA GLN A 65 -13.41 -9.13 20.10
C GLN A 65 -14.78 -8.68 20.65
N ASP A 66 -15.05 -8.97 21.92
CA ASP A 66 -16.32 -8.65 22.59
C ASP A 66 -16.38 -7.18 23.06
N ASP A 67 -15.23 -6.52 23.22
CA ASP A 67 -15.15 -5.09 23.57
C ASP A 67 -14.88 -4.24 22.31
N LYS A 68 -15.94 -3.62 21.78
CA LYS A 68 -15.87 -2.77 20.60
C LYS A 68 -14.91 -1.59 20.75
N ASN A 69 -14.77 -1.02 21.94
CA ASN A 69 -13.88 0.12 22.20
C ASN A 69 -12.42 -0.35 22.21
N ALA A 70 -12.15 -1.49 22.85
CA ALA A 70 -10.81 -2.09 22.84
C ALA A 70 -10.38 -2.45 21.41
N VAL A 71 -11.25 -3.08 20.61
CA VAL A 71 -10.99 -3.42 19.20
C VAL A 71 -10.73 -2.14 18.39
N ARG A 72 -11.54 -1.09 18.54
CA ARG A 72 -11.35 0.18 17.85
C ARG A 72 -9.99 0.80 18.17
N ASN A 73 -9.63 0.87 19.45
CA ASN A 73 -8.38 1.49 19.89
C ASN A 73 -7.16 0.67 19.40
N ALA A 74 -7.22 -0.65 19.45
CA ALA A 74 -6.18 -1.52 18.93
C ALA A 74 -6.03 -1.39 17.40
N LEU A 75 -7.15 -1.27 16.67
CA LEU A 75 -7.14 -1.06 15.21
C LEU A 75 -6.56 0.31 14.85
N SER A 76 -6.95 1.39 15.55
CA SER A 76 -6.39 2.73 15.38
C SER A 76 -4.88 2.73 15.60
N ARG A 77 -4.42 2.10 16.68
CA ARG A 77 -2.98 1.95 16.95
C ARG A 77 -2.27 1.17 15.85
N ALA A 78 -2.85 0.05 15.38
CA ALA A 78 -2.27 -0.75 14.32
C ALA A 78 -2.13 0.05 13.00
N ILE A 79 -3.16 0.82 12.62
CA ILE A 79 -3.11 1.68 11.43
C ILE A 79 -2.02 2.75 11.58
N ARG A 80 -1.91 3.41 12.74
CA ARG A 80 -0.87 4.41 12.99
C ARG A 80 0.52 3.83 12.88
N ILE A 81 0.80 2.72 13.56
CA ILE A 81 2.11 2.05 13.53
C ILE A 81 2.45 1.58 12.12
N SER A 82 1.51 0.92 11.42
CA SER A 82 1.72 0.42 10.07
C SER A 82 2.06 1.54 9.09
N THR A 83 1.32 2.64 9.14
CA THR A 83 1.54 3.79 8.25
C THR A 83 2.79 4.58 8.63
N PHE A 84 3.12 4.66 9.93
CA PHE A 84 4.34 5.29 10.41
C PHE A 84 5.60 4.63 9.85
N VAL A 85 5.61 3.31 9.73
CA VAL A 85 6.77 2.56 9.20
C VAL A 85 6.74 2.51 7.67
N LEU A 86 5.61 2.14 7.07
CA LEU A 86 5.57 1.84 5.63
C LEU A 86 5.50 3.08 4.73
N MET A 87 4.83 4.15 5.16
CA MET A 87 4.72 5.35 4.31
C MET A 87 6.09 5.99 4.02
N PRO A 88 6.97 6.25 5.00
CA PRO A 88 8.28 6.80 4.70
C PRO A 88 9.14 5.86 3.84
N MET A 89 9.04 4.54 4.05
CA MET A 89 9.78 3.58 3.23
C MET A 89 9.31 3.60 1.77
N LEU A 90 8.01 3.59 1.52
CA LEU A 90 7.44 3.60 0.17
C LEU A 90 7.63 4.94 -0.54
N PHE A 91 7.38 6.05 0.15
CA PHE A 91 7.55 7.38 -0.44
C PHE A 91 9.02 7.73 -0.62
N GLY A 92 9.89 7.29 0.29
CA GLY A 92 11.34 7.36 0.13
C GLY A 92 11.81 6.57 -1.08
N LEU A 93 11.33 5.32 -1.22
CA LEU A 93 11.63 4.48 -2.38
C LEU A 93 11.17 5.14 -3.70
N ALA A 94 9.98 5.73 -3.72
CA ALA A 94 9.49 6.46 -4.88
C ALA A 94 10.38 7.67 -5.22
N ALA A 95 10.89 8.38 -4.20
CA ALA A 95 11.74 9.56 -4.38
C ALA A 95 13.14 9.24 -4.91
N ILE A 96 13.71 8.07 -4.54
CA ILE A 96 15.06 7.64 -4.98
C ILE A 96 15.02 6.67 -6.17
N SER A 97 13.84 6.33 -6.69
CA SER A 97 13.62 5.26 -7.67
C SER A 97 14.46 5.40 -8.94
N ASP A 98 14.67 6.64 -9.42
CA ASP A 98 15.46 6.93 -10.62
C ASP A 98 16.92 6.49 -10.46
N LYS A 99 17.55 6.76 -9.34
CA LYS A 99 18.94 6.37 -9.05
C LYS A 99 19.04 4.90 -8.67
N LEU A 100 18.10 4.44 -7.85
CA LEU A 100 18.08 3.07 -7.35
C LEU A 100 17.89 2.05 -8.49
N VAL A 101 17.00 2.32 -9.44
CA VAL A 101 16.76 1.43 -10.58
C VAL A 101 18.00 1.31 -11.45
N VAL A 102 18.68 2.42 -11.76
CA VAL A 102 19.92 2.39 -12.54
C VAL A 102 21.00 1.58 -11.83
N LEU A 103 21.15 1.76 -10.53
CA LEU A 103 22.17 1.07 -9.73
C LEU A 103 21.91 -0.43 -9.60
N VAL A 104 20.67 -0.84 -9.31
CA VAL A 104 20.32 -2.22 -8.96
C VAL A 104 19.90 -3.03 -10.20
N TYR A 105 19.19 -2.39 -11.13
CA TYR A 105 18.61 -3.08 -12.31
C TYR A 105 19.28 -2.71 -13.64
N THR A 106 20.17 -1.70 -13.67
CA THR A 106 20.79 -1.12 -14.85
C THR A 106 19.87 -0.18 -15.66
N GLU A 107 20.46 0.56 -16.60
CA GLU A 107 19.75 1.54 -17.43
C GLU A 107 18.63 0.94 -18.29
N LYS A 108 18.73 -0.32 -18.66
CA LYS A 108 17.68 -1.05 -19.42
C LYS A 108 16.31 -0.97 -18.73
N TRP A 109 16.29 -0.81 -17.42
CA TRP A 109 15.07 -0.83 -16.61
C TRP A 109 14.52 0.55 -16.26
N ILE A 110 15.10 1.62 -16.77
CA ILE A 110 14.59 3.00 -16.59
C ILE A 110 13.06 3.10 -16.85
N PRO A 111 12.49 2.45 -17.90
CA PRO A 111 11.05 2.51 -18.12
C PRO A 111 10.18 1.94 -17.00
N CYS A 112 10.74 1.19 -16.02
CA CYS A 112 9.97 0.70 -14.87
C CYS A 112 9.79 1.76 -13.76
N ILE A 113 10.54 2.87 -13.78
CA ILE A 113 10.53 3.91 -12.73
C ILE A 113 9.13 4.51 -12.52
N PRO A 114 8.39 4.96 -13.55
CA PRO A 114 7.05 5.50 -13.36
C PRO A 114 6.09 4.49 -12.71
N PHE A 115 6.19 3.21 -13.07
CA PHE A 115 5.40 2.16 -12.45
C PHE A 115 5.74 2.02 -10.95
N MET A 116 7.04 1.96 -10.62
CA MET A 116 7.52 1.87 -9.23
C MET A 116 6.98 3.03 -8.39
N GLN A 117 7.06 4.26 -8.90
CA GLN A 117 6.57 5.45 -8.21
C GLN A 117 5.08 5.36 -7.90
N VAL A 118 4.25 5.09 -8.90
CA VAL A 118 2.79 4.97 -8.71
C VAL A 118 2.43 3.81 -7.79
N LEU A 119 3.10 2.66 -7.94
CA LEU A 119 2.82 1.47 -7.13
C LEU A 119 3.24 1.64 -5.66
N CYS A 120 4.24 2.46 -5.34
CA CYS A 120 4.55 2.85 -3.96
C CYS A 120 3.33 3.53 -3.30
N PHE A 121 2.69 4.48 -3.97
CA PHE A 121 1.47 5.12 -3.44
C PHE A 121 0.30 4.14 -3.36
N CYS A 122 0.16 3.27 -4.36
CA CYS A 122 -0.86 2.23 -4.38
C CYS A 122 -0.77 1.31 -3.15
N LEU A 123 0.43 0.85 -2.82
CA LEU A 123 0.68 -0.04 -1.69
C LEU A 123 0.56 0.69 -0.33
N ALA A 124 0.91 1.96 -0.26
CA ALA A 124 0.71 2.77 0.95
C ALA A 124 -0.78 2.85 1.34
N VAL A 125 -1.68 2.95 0.36
CA VAL A 125 -3.13 2.86 0.60
C VAL A 125 -3.55 1.42 0.91
N GLY A 126 -2.95 0.44 0.24
CA GLY A 126 -3.24 -0.99 0.40
C GLY A 126 -3.09 -1.49 1.84
N ILE A 127 -2.10 -1.01 2.58
CA ILE A 127 -1.89 -1.40 3.97
C ILE A 127 -3.08 -1.03 4.86
N MET A 128 -3.67 0.15 4.66
CA MET A 128 -4.86 0.57 5.40
C MET A 128 -6.04 -0.34 5.10
N CYS A 129 -6.16 -0.81 3.85
CA CYS A 129 -7.17 -1.77 3.43
C CYS A 129 -7.01 -3.10 4.16
N ASN A 130 -5.79 -3.61 4.27
CA ASN A 130 -5.46 -4.89 4.90
C ASN A 130 -5.72 -4.86 6.41
N VAL A 131 -5.25 -3.83 7.10
CA VAL A 131 -5.46 -3.66 8.55
C VAL A 131 -6.96 -3.58 8.88
N ASN A 132 -7.76 -2.86 8.08
CA ASN A 132 -9.21 -2.80 8.25
C ASN A 132 -9.90 -4.18 8.11
N LEU A 133 -9.41 -5.03 7.20
CA LEU A 133 -9.95 -6.38 7.03
C LEU A 133 -9.62 -7.30 8.21
N GLN A 134 -8.46 -7.14 8.88
CA GLN A 134 -8.10 -7.94 10.05
C GLN A 134 -9.09 -7.75 11.19
N ALA A 135 -9.58 -6.53 11.42
CA ALA A 135 -10.60 -6.27 12.41
C ALA A 135 -11.91 -7.05 12.11
N LEU A 136 -12.35 -7.05 10.84
CA LEU A 136 -13.55 -7.80 10.44
C LEU A 136 -13.37 -9.31 10.58
N LYS A 137 -12.16 -9.83 10.30
CA LYS A 137 -11.83 -11.24 10.52
C LYS A 137 -11.89 -11.57 12.02
N ALA A 138 -11.28 -10.75 12.88
CA ALA A 138 -11.18 -10.96 14.31
C ALA A 138 -12.56 -10.98 14.99
N ILE A 139 -13.49 -10.10 14.58
CA ILE A 139 -14.87 -10.07 15.10
C ILE A 139 -15.82 -11.08 14.41
N GLY A 140 -15.27 -12.05 13.67
CA GLY A 140 -16.02 -13.15 13.08
C GLY A 140 -16.88 -12.79 11.86
N LYS A 141 -16.72 -11.59 11.26
CA LYS A 141 -17.54 -11.12 10.12
C LYS A 141 -17.04 -11.59 8.74
N ILE A 142 -16.57 -12.83 8.62
CA ILE A 142 -16.02 -13.40 7.38
C ILE A 142 -17.05 -13.40 6.24
N GLY A 143 -18.33 -13.65 6.53
CA GLY A 143 -19.38 -13.60 5.52
C GLY A 143 -19.58 -12.21 4.90
N LEU A 144 -19.29 -11.14 5.68
CA LEU A 144 -19.33 -9.77 5.17
C LEU A 144 -18.14 -9.50 4.24
N ILE A 145 -16.94 -10.00 4.59
CA ILE A 145 -15.75 -9.88 3.74
C ILE A 145 -16.02 -10.48 2.36
N LEU A 146 -16.65 -11.67 2.30
CA LEU A 146 -17.02 -12.29 1.03
C LEU A 146 -17.96 -11.38 0.20
N LYS A 147 -18.96 -10.76 0.84
CA LYS A 147 -19.85 -9.81 0.15
C LYS A 147 -19.09 -8.59 -0.40
N LEU A 148 -18.11 -8.08 0.36
CA LEU A 148 -17.26 -6.97 -0.09
C LEU A 148 -16.40 -7.38 -1.31
N GLU A 149 -15.91 -8.62 -1.35
CA GLU A 149 -15.17 -9.12 -2.52
C GLU A 149 -16.04 -9.14 -3.78
N PHE A 150 -17.31 -9.54 -3.67
CA PHE A 150 -18.25 -9.48 -4.80
C PHE A 150 -18.52 -8.06 -5.33
N VAL A 151 -18.35 -7.04 -4.50
CA VAL A 151 -18.43 -5.63 -4.94
C VAL A 151 -17.10 -5.17 -5.55
N LYS A 152 -15.98 -5.50 -4.90
CA LYS A 152 -14.65 -5.02 -5.33
C LYS A 152 -14.19 -5.63 -6.64
N LYS A 153 -14.40 -6.95 -6.85
CA LYS A 153 -13.84 -7.65 -8.01
C LYS A 153 -14.41 -7.20 -9.35
N PRO A 154 -15.73 -6.98 -9.52
CA PRO A 154 -16.26 -6.39 -10.77
C PRO A 154 -15.70 -4.98 -11.02
N VAL A 155 -15.58 -4.13 -9.99
CA VAL A 155 -15.01 -2.79 -10.14
C VAL A 155 -13.55 -2.88 -10.56
N MET A 156 -12.76 -3.78 -9.97
CA MET A 156 -11.38 -4.02 -10.39
C MET A 156 -11.27 -4.40 -11.87
N LEU A 157 -12.13 -5.31 -12.33
CA LEU A 157 -12.16 -5.71 -13.74
C LEU A 157 -12.48 -4.52 -14.65
N LEU A 158 -13.48 -3.72 -14.30
CA LEU A 158 -13.85 -2.51 -15.07
C LEU A 158 -12.70 -1.50 -15.12
N VAL A 159 -12.02 -1.28 -14.00
CA VAL A 159 -10.85 -0.40 -13.94
C VAL A 159 -9.71 -0.91 -14.83
N ILE A 160 -9.39 -2.22 -14.76
CA ILE A 160 -8.35 -2.81 -15.60
C ILE A 160 -8.73 -2.70 -17.08
N LEU A 161 -9.94 -3.10 -17.45
CA LEU A 161 -10.41 -3.07 -18.84
C LEU A 161 -10.47 -1.64 -19.41
N GLY A 162 -10.89 -0.67 -18.60
CA GLY A 162 -10.90 0.74 -19.00
C GLY A 162 -9.50 1.32 -19.16
N THR A 163 -8.62 1.10 -18.18
CA THR A 163 -7.27 1.67 -18.19
C THR A 163 -6.34 0.98 -19.18
N MET A 164 -6.52 -0.32 -19.45
CA MET A 164 -5.76 -1.02 -20.48
C MET A 164 -6.00 -0.48 -21.89
N MET A 165 -7.09 0.27 -22.12
CA MET A 165 -7.33 0.91 -23.42
C MET A 165 -6.50 2.16 -23.64
N ILE A 166 -5.92 2.73 -22.57
CA ILE A 166 -5.20 4.01 -22.59
C ILE A 166 -3.67 3.78 -22.69
N SER A 167 -3.07 3.14 -21.69
CA SER A 167 -1.63 2.86 -21.67
C SER A 167 -1.25 1.88 -20.54
N PRO A 168 -0.05 1.25 -20.59
CA PRO A 168 0.42 0.41 -19.49
C PRO A 168 0.49 1.14 -18.14
N ILE A 169 0.94 2.38 -18.13
CA ILE A 169 1.03 3.20 -16.91
C ILE A 169 -0.37 3.60 -16.38
N ALA A 170 -1.37 3.73 -17.25
CA ALA A 170 -2.74 4.00 -16.84
C ALA A 170 -3.31 2.86 -15.98
N ILE A 171 -2.86 1.61 -16.19
CA ILE A 171 -3.25 0.47 -15.35
C ILE A 171 -2.73 0.67 -13.92
N ALA A 172 -1.49 1.13 -13.74
CA ALA A 172 -0.93 1.42 -12.40
C ALA A 172 -1.73 2.53 -11.69
N TRP A 173 -2.06 3.62 -12.39
CA TRP A 173 -2.93 4.68 -11.87
C TRP A 173 -4.35 4.17 -11.56
N GLY A 174 -4.90 3.35 -12.42
CA GLY A 174 -6.19 2.70 -12.19
C GLY A 174 -6.19 1.86 -10.91
N MET A 175 -5.12 1.11 -10.66
CA MET A 175 -4.97 0.33 -9.44
C MET A 175 -4.85 1.22 -8.19
N LEU A 176 -4.22 2.39 -8.27
CA LEU A 176 -4.19 3.36 -7.18
C LEU A 176 -5.61 3.86 -6.85
N PHE A 177 -6.39 4.30 -7.84
CA PHE A 177 -7.78 4.73 -7.64
C PHE A 177 -8.66 3.59 -7.15
N PHE A 178 -8.45 2.37 -7.66
CA PHE A 178 -9.12 1.18 -7.16
C PHE A 178 -8.80 0.91 -5.68
N ASN A 179 -7.55 1.02 -5.25
CA ASN A 179 -7.18 0.84 -3.83
C ASN A 179 -7.80 1.92 -2.93
N ILE A 180 -7.92 3.16 -3.40
CA ILE A 180 -8.66 4.21 -2.68
C ILE A 180 -10.15 3.80 -2.54
N PHE A 181 -10.77 3.30 -3.59
CA PHE A 181 -12.13 2.76 -3.52
C PHE A 181 -12.24 1.59 -2.53
N VAL A 182 -11.31 0.64 -2.60
CA VAL A 182 -11.24 -0.52 -1.66
C VAL A 182 -11.10 -0.06 -0.21
N TYR A 183 -10.31 0.99 0.06
CA TYR A 183 -10.21 1.57 1.38
C TYR A 183 -11.58 2.00 1.93
N PHE A 184 -12.38 2.71 1.16
CA PHE A 184 -13.74 3.09 1.58
C PHE A 184 -14.64 1.88 1.79
N VAL A 185 -14.60 0.91 0.88
CA VAL A 185 -15.39 -0.32 0.98
C VAL A 185 -15.03 -1.15 2.22
N ASN A 186 -13.74 -1.30 2.53
CA ASN A 186 -13.28 -2.09 3.68
C ASN A 186 -13.48 -1.35 5.03
N SER A 187 -13.42 -0.02 5.02
CA SER A 187 -13.57 0.80 6.24
C SER A 187 -15.05 0.98 6.64
N TYR A 188 -15.98 0.94 5.69
CA TYR A 188 -17.42 1.13 5.96
C TYR A 188 -17.98 0.17 7.04
N PRO A 189 -17.71 -1.14 6.98
CA PRO A 189 -18.18 -2.07 8.01
C PRO A 189 -17.59 -1.80 9.40
N ASN A 190 -16.35 -1.33 9.48
CA ASN A 190 -15.69 -1.00 10.75
C ASN A 190 -16.37 0.19 11.43
N LYS A 191 -16.78 1.22 10.65
CA LYS A 191 -17.61 2.31 11.18
C LYS A 191 -18.88 1.79 11.84
N LYS A 192 -19.59 0.86 11.18
CA LYS A 192 -20.85 0.30 11.69
C LYS A 192 -20.66 -0.70 12.84
N SER A 193 -19.56 -1.45 12.85
CA SER A 193 -19.34 -2.56 13.80
C SER A 193 -18.67 -2.14 15.09
N ILE A 194 -17.66 -1.27 15.00
CA ILE A 194 -16.79 -0.86 16.11
C ILE A 194 -16.72 0.65 16.30
N GLY A 195 -17.46 1.43 15.51
CA GLY A 195 -17.49 2.90 15.61
C GLY A 195 -16.23 3.59 15.09
N TYR A 196 -15.35 2.91 14.31
CA TYR A 196 -14.13 3.50 13.76
C TYR A 196 -14.41 4.16 12.42
N SER A 197 -14.65 5.47 12.45
CA SER A 197 -15.08 6.26 11.30
C SER A 197 -13.92 6.62 10.34
N TYR A 198 -14.26 6.99 9.09
CA TYR A 198 -13.28 7.49 8.11
C TYR A 198 -12.50 8.71 8.61
N ARG A 199 -13.19 9.66 9.30
CA ARG A 199 -12.53 10.86 9.85
C ARG A 199 -11.48 10.49 10.88
N GLN A 200 -11.76 9.53 11.77
CA GLN A 200 -10.79 9.03 12.74
C GLN A 200 -9.60 8.37 12.06
N GLN A 201 -9.84 7.55 11.04
CA GLN A 201 -8.77 6.94 10.26
C GLN A 201 -7.90 7.98 9.55
N LEU A 202 -8.49 9.03 8.97
CA LEU A 202 -7.75 10.13 8.34
C LEU A 202 -6.93 10.94 9.36
N VAL A 203 -7.44 11.14 10.56
CA VAL A 203 -6.69 11.80 11.65
C VAL A 203 -5.52 10.92 12.10
N ASP A 204 -5.73 9.61 12.20
CA ASP A 204 -4.69 8.66 12.60
C ASP A 204 -3.55 8.54 11.56
N VAL A 205 -3.88 8.64 10.27
CA VAL A 205 -2.93 8.46 9.16
C VAL A 205 -2.33 9.78 8.66
N GLY A 206 -3.11 10.86 8.76
CA GLY A 206 -2.76 12.18 8.18
C GLY A 206 -1.36 12.67 8.55
N PRO A 207 -0.97 12.68 9.83
CA PRO A 207 0.38 13.09 10.23
C PRO A 207 1.47 12.27 9.56
N ASN A 208 1.35 10.94 9.56
CA ASN A 208 2.33 10.04 8.95
C ASN A 208 2.44 10.26 7.44
N PHE A 209 1.29 10.44 6.77
CA PHE A 209 1.23 10.73 5.34
C PHE A 209 1.92 12.05 5.00
N LEU A 210 1.60 13.12 5.72
CA LEU A 210 2.18 14.45 5.46
C LEU A 210 3.69 14.48 5.73
N MET A 211 4.13 13.87 6.83
CA MET A 211 5.56 13.76 7.14
C MET A 211 6.31 12.95 6.07
N ALA A 212 5.77 11.81 5.63
CA ALA A 212 6.38 10.98 4.60
C ALA A 212 6.40 11.69 3.24
N LEU A 213 5.34 12.42 2.89
CA LEU A 213 5.27 13.19 1.65
C LEU A 213 6.29 14.33 1.63
N PHE A 214 6.39 15.09 2.73
CA PHE A 214 7.39 16.15 2.86
C PHE A 214 8.81 15.61 2.79
N MET A 215 9.10 14.53 3.53
CA MET A 215 10.39 13.85 3.47
C MET A 215 10.72 13.43 2.03
N ALA A 216 9.80 12.76 1.33
CA ALA A 216 10.00 12.31 -0.03
C ALA A 216 10.25 13.48 -0.99
N PHE A 217 9.54 14.58 -0.83
CA PHE A 217 9.76 15.81 -1.63
C PHE A 217 11.17 16.37 -1.45
N VAL A 218 11.65 16.49 -0.21
CA VAL A 218 13.01 16.98 0.07
C VAL A 218 14.08 16.01 -0.48
N VAL A 219 13.90 14.71 -0.27
CA VAL A 219 14.80 13.67 -0.79
C VAL A 219 14.85 13.70 -2.32
N TYR A 220 13.71 13.89 -2.98
CA TYR A 220 13.64 14.03 -4.44
C TYR A 220 14.38 15.28 -4.95
N LEU A 221 14.27 16.41 -4.25
CA LEU A 221 14.99 17.64 -4.63
C LEU A 221 16.51 17.46 -4.54
N VAL A 222 17.00 16.83 -3.47
CA VAL A 222 18.43 16.49 -3.31
C VAL A 222 18.89 15.53 -4.39
N GLY A 223 18.01 14.66 -4.88
CA GLY A 223 18.29 13.76 -6.01
C GLY A 223 18.63 14.44 -7.34
N LYS A 224 18.40 15.75 -7.46
CA LYS A 224 18.77 16.54 -8.64
C LYS A 224 20.23 17.05 -8.62
N TRP A 225 20.94 16.85 -7.53
CA TRP A 225 22.36 17.27 -7.45
C TRP A 225 23.23 16.39 -8.33
N ASP A 226 24.18 17.02 -8.99
CA ASP A 226 25.13 16.35 -9.88
C ASP A 226 26.37 15.90 -9.09
N ILE A 227 26.21 14.81 -8.34
CA ILE A 227 27.27 14.15 -7.57
C ILE A 227 27.25 12.64 -7.86
N ASN A 228 28.30 11.96 -7.44
CA ASN A 228 28.40 10.50 -7.62
C ASN A 228 27.15 9.77 -7.12
N ILE A 229 26.58 8.92 -7.97
CA ILE A 229 25.29 8.22 -7.71
C ILE A 229 25.29 7.43 -6.40
N TYR A 230 26.41 6.82 -6.01
CA TYR A 230 26.51 6.06 -4.76
C TYR A 230 26.44 6.97 -3.54
N VAL A 231 27.18 8.09 -3.59
CA VAL A 231 27.18 9.11 -2.52
C VAL A 231 25.79 9.73 -2.42
N LEU A 232 25.20 10.06 -3.56
CA LEU A 232 23.87 10.67 -3.64
C LEU A 232 22.80 9.78 -2.98
N LEU A 233 22.78 8.49 -3.29
CA LEU A 233 21.83 7.54 -2.68
C LEU A 233 22.00 7.44 -1.17
N VAL A 234 23.26 7.34 -0.68
CA VAL A 234 23.51 7.30 0.75
C VAL A 234 23.03 8.58 1.43
N VAL A 235 23.33 9.74 0.84
CA VAL A 235 22.86 11.05 1.36
C VAL A 235 21.34 11.12 1.38
N GLN A 236 20.66 10.70 0.30
CA GLN A 236 19.22 10.70 0.22
C GLN A 236 18.57 9.81 1.30
N ILE A 237 19.09 8.60 1.50
CA ILE A 237 18.58 7.67 2.51
C ILE A 237 18.79 8.22 3.93
N LEU A 238 19.99 8.68 4.24
CA LEU A 238 20.30 9.25 5.56
C LEU A 238 19.48 10.50 5.85
N LEU A 239 19.37 11.40 4.85
CA LEU A 239 18.53 12.59 4.96
C LEU A 239 17.07 12.23 5.20
N GLY A 240 16.55 11.24 4.48
CA GLY A 240 15.17 10.75 4.67
C GLY A 240 14.92 10.25 6.09
N ILE A 241 15.82 9.42 6.62
CA ILE A 241 15.74 8.89 7.99
C ILE A 241 15.78 10.04 9.02
N ILE A 242 16.73 10.97 8.88
CA ILE A 242 16.90 12.09 9.81
C ILE A 242 15.65 13.01 9.76
N LEU A 243 15.20 13.39 8.58
CA LEU A 243 14.05 14.27 8.41
C LEU A 243 12.76 13.65 8.98
N TYR A 244 12.48 12.39 8.64
CA TYR A 244 11.29 11.72 9.15
C TYR A 244 11.36 11.53 10.66
N GLY A 245 12.50 11.09 11.20
CA GLY A 245 12.71 10.91 12.63
C GLY A 245 12.61 12.21 13.42
N THR A 246 13.18 13.31 12.92
CA THR A 246 13.08 14.64 13.59
C THR A 246 11.64 15.15 13.56
N MET A 247 10.93 15.02 12.44
CA MET A 247 9.51 15.40 12.38
C MET A 247 8.65 14.56 13.32
N ALA A 248 8.89 13.26 13.42
CA ALA A 248 8.17 12.38 14.33
C ALA A 248 8.36 12.80 15.81
N ILE A 249 9.59 13.17 16.20
CA ILE A 249 9.89 13.65 17.55
C ILE A 249 9.21 15.02 17.81
N LEU A 250 9.32 15.96 16.86
CA LEU A 250 8.76 17.31 17.00
C LEU A 250 7.23 17.31 17.07
N THR A 251 6.58 16.44 16.31
CA THR A 251 5.11 16.33 16.32
C THR A 251 4.58 15.52 17.49
N LYS A 252 5.44 15.01 18.38
CA LYS A 252 5.07 14.07 19.47
C LYS A 252 4.14 12.97 18.98
N ASN A 253 4.45 12.45 17.80
CA ASN A 253 3.63 11.42 17.17
C ASN A 253 3.76 10.12 17.98
N GLU A 254 2.77 9.85 18.83
CA GLU A 254 2.68 8.64 19.67
C GLU A 254 2.21 7.42 18.85
N SER A 255 2.87 7.17 17.71
CA SER A 255 2.51 6.05 16.81
C SER A 255 3.05 4.72 17.30
#